data_6ac6154d0d23642661ae98d2ed3512db
#
_entry.id   6ac6154d0d23642661ae98d2ed3512db
#
_cell.length_a   1.000
_cell.length_b   1.000
_cell.length_c   1.000
_cell.angle_alpha   90.00
_cell.angle_beta   90.00
_cell.angle_gamma   90.00
#
_symmetry.space_group_name_H-M   'P 1'
#
loop_
_entity.id
_entity.type
_entity.pdbx_description
1 polymer ?
#
loop_
_entity_poly.entity_id
_entity_poly.type
_entity_poly.pdbx_seq_one_letter_code
_entity_poly.pdbx_strand_id
1 'polypeptide(L)'
;MKCLILAAGYATRLYPLTENVPKPLLKVGEKSILDWLVDDLVDTTDIDEFVVISNHKFAQHFENWKNNKQKTRPYEITVIDDGTSTNETRLGAVKDIQLAVEKLNLADDLLVMAGDNVLDFSLSKFVDYAKEKNTSCVMCHEENELKKQQKTAIITLDGNDLITSYEEKPKEPKGNLAVPPFYCYRACDVKRIQEALDNGCGYDAPGSFAAWLSKQTPMHAYVMPGKRYDIGDINSYEYVKSVFSR
;
A
#
# COMPACT_ATOMS: atom_id res chain seq x y z
N MET A 1 -13.00 4.99 8.52
CA MET A 1 -11.79 4.31 7.93
C MET A 1 -10.77 5.37 7.59
N LYS A 2 -9.50 5.17 7.92
CA LYS A 2 -8.40 6.07 7.55
C LYS A 2 -7.55 5.44 6.46
N CYS A 3 -6.75 6.24 5.76
CA CYS A 3 -5.83 5.74 4.73
C CYS A 3 -4.38 5.95 5.16
N LEU A 4 -3.59 4.88 5.22
CA LEU A 4 -2.15 4.90 5.45
C LEU A 4 -1.39 4.62 4.17
N ILE A 5 -0.53 5.55 3.76
CA ILE A 5 0.26 5.47 2.55
C ILE A 5 1.72 5.21 2.91
N LEU A 6 2.23 4.06 2.48
CA LEU A 6 3.63 3.68 2.69
C LEU A 6 4.51 4.37 1.66
N ALA A 7 5.31 5.32 2.09
CA ALA A 7 6.16 6.17 1.25
C ALA A 7 7.60 6.30 1.76
N ALA A 8 8.02 5.46 2.72
CA ALA A 8 9.36 5.50 3.34
C ALA A 8 10.47 4.83 2.50
N GLY A 9 10.13 4.27 1.34
CA GLY A 9 11.10 3.63 0.44
C GLY A 9 12.07 4.63 -0.23
N TYR A 10 13.34 4.24 -0.38
CA TYR A 10 14.39 5.06 -1.01
C TYR A 10 14.40 5.00 -2.54
N ALA A 11 13.71 4.04 -3.14
CA ALA A 11 13.52 3.87 -4.58
C ALA A 11 14.84 3.97 -5.40
N THR A 12 15.93 3.37 -4.92
CA THR A 12 17.28 3.48 -5.52
C THR A 12 17.36 2.97 -6.97
N ARG A 13 16.44 2.10 -7.39
CA ARG A 13 16.33 1.61 -8.78
C ARG A 13 15.85 2.67 -9.78
N LEU A 14 15.35 3.80 -9.28
CA LEU A 14 14.91 4.95 -10.09
C LEU A 14 15.94 6.08 -10.10
N TYR A 15 17.14 5.92 -9.54
CA TYR A 15 18.17 6.94 -9.64
C TYR A 15 18.54 7.22 -11.10
N PRO A 16 18.81 8.52 -11.47
CA PRO A 16 18.90 9.69 -10.59
C PRO A 16 17.56 10.37 -10.22
N LEU A 17 16.41 9.93 -10.77
CA LEU A 17 15.12 10.63 -10.61
C LEU A 17 14.68 10.75 -9.15
N THR A 18 15.03 9.77 -8.34
CA THR A 18 14.65 9.70 -6.91
C THR A 18 15.78 10.01 -5.95
N GLU A 19 16.87 10.59 -6.43
CA GLU A 19 17.94 11.07 -5.53
C GLU A 19 17.45 12.19 -4.62
N ASN A 20 16.67 13.11 -5.18
CA ASN A 20 16.21 14.31 -4.46
C ASN A 20 14.70 14.48 -4.45
N VAL A 21 13.94 13.55 -5.01
CA VAL A 21 12.48 13.56 -5.03
C VAL A 21 11.96 12.18 -4.64
N PRO A 22 11.05 12.05 -3.66
CA PRO A 22 10.49 10.75 -3.31
C PRO A 22 9.64 10.20 -4.46
N LYS A 23 9.73 8.90 -4.70
CA LYS A 23 9.02 8.21 -5.79
C LYS A 23 7.51 8.54 -5.87
N PRO A 24 6.74 8.58 -4.76
CA PRO A 24 5.32 8.91 -4.82
C PRO A 24 5.00 10.32 -5.36
N LEU A 25 5.97 11.22 -5.34
CA LEU A 25 5.83 12.58 -5.88
C LEU A 25 6.34 12.74 -7.32
N LEU A 26 6.83 11.67 -7.97
CA LEU A 26 7.11 11.67 -9.40
C LEU A 26 5.81 11.82 -10.20
N LYS A 27 5.88 12.58 -11.29
CA LYS A 27 4.70 12.88 -12.13
C LYS A 27 4.43 11.77 -13.14
N VAL A 28 3.15 11.41 -13.26
CA VAL A 28 2.59 10.62 -14.34
C VAL A 28 1.46 11.44 -14.95
N GLY A 29 1.66 11.93 -16.16
CA GLY A 29 0.79 12.96 -16.72
C GLY A 29 0.82 14.26 -15.92
N GLU A 30 -0.33 14.82 -15.63
CA GLU A 30 -0.47 16.11 -14.93
C GLU A 30 -0.31 16.02 -13.41
N LYS A 31 -0.42 14.82 -12.82
CA LYS A 31 -0.43 14.60 -11.38
C LYS A 31 0.76 13.77 -10.92
N SER A 32 1.12 13.88 -9.64
CA SER A 32 2.03 12.90 -9.02
C SER A 32 1.33 11.54 -8.84
N ILE A 33 2.12 10.48 -8.67
CA ILE A 33 1.61 9.14 -8.35
C ILE A 33 0.70 9.21 -7.13
N LEU A 34 1.15 9.91 -6.08
CA LEU A 34 0.40 10.09 -4.85
C LEU A 34 -0.90 10.87 -5.06
N ASP A 35 -0.89 11.89 -5.94
CA ASP A 35 -2.10 12.66 -6.25
C ASP A 35 -3.17 11.79 -6.91
N TRP A 36 -2.80 10.87 -7.80
CA TRP A 36 -3.74 9.96 -8.43
C TRP A 36 -4.48 9.09 -7.41
N LEU A 37 -3.75 8.57 -6.41
CA LEU A 37 -4.32 7.71 -5.37
C LEU A 37 -5.21 8.48 -4.39
N VAL A 38 -4.73 9.63 -3.91
CA VAL A 38 -5.45 10.44 -2.91
C VAL A 38 -6.69 11.07 -3.52
N ASP A 39 -6.59 11.66 -4.72
CA ASP A 39 -7.73 12.30 -5.39
C ASP A 39 -8.83 11.27 -5.70
N ASP A 40 -8.47 10.04 -6.11
CA ASP A 40 -9.43 8.97 -6.33
C ASP A 40 -10.22 8.65 -5.05
N LEU A 41 -9.54 8.47 -3.93
CA LEU A 41 -10.20 8.15 -2.65
C LEU A 41 -11.06 9.29 -2.13
N VAL A 42 -10.60 10.53 -2.22
CA VAL A 42 -11.36 11.71 -1.79
C VAL A 42 -12.62 11.89 -2.63
N ASP A 43 -12.54 11.67 -3.94
CA ASP A 43 -13.66 11.90 -4.86
C ASP A 43 -14.69 10.76 -4.86
N THR A 44 -14.32 9.56 -4.39
CA THR A 44 -15.14 8.33 -4.56
C THR A 44 -15.46 7.60 -3.26
N THR A 45 -14.89 7.99 -2.13
CA THR A 45 -15.11 7.36 -0.82
C THR A 45 -15.40 8.40 0.27
N ASP A 46 -15.67 7.91 1.48
CA ASP A 46 -15.78 8.72 2.72
C ASP A 46 -14.46 8.79 3.51
N ILE A 47 -13.33 8.44 2.87
CA ILE A 47 -12.00 8.59 3.47
C ILE A 47 -11.57 10.07 3.34
N ASP A 48 -11.43 10.73 4.47
CA ASP A 48 -11.07 12.16 4.60
C ASP A 48 -9.81 12.39 5.44
N GLU A 49 -9.19 11.32 5.95
CA GLU A 49 -7.95 11.37 6.73
C GLU A 49 -6.89 10.44 6.13
N PHE A 50 -5.78 11.04 5.74
CA PHE A 50 -4.65 10.37 5.10
C PHE A 50 -3.40 10.49 5.97
N VAL A 51 -2.71 9.38 6.17
CA VAL A 51 -1.43 9.32 6.87
C VAL A 51 -0.36 8.91 5.86
N VAL A 52 0.65 9.73 5.65
CA VAL A 52 1.79 9.42 4.79
C VAL A 52 3.00 9.14 5.69
N ILE A 53 3.50 7.89 5.67
CA ILE A 53 4.75 7.58 6.37
C ILE A 53 5.92 7.67 5.41
N SER A 54 6.91 8.46 5.77
CA SER A 54 8.10 8.78 4.99
C SER A 54 9.37 8.53 5.78
N ASN A 55 10.47 8.24 5.09
CA ASN A 55 11.79 8.34 5.70
C ASN A 55 12.18 9.81 5.95
N HIS A 56 13.18 10.02 6.82
CA HIS A 56 13.63 11.35 7.22
C HIS A 56 14.12 12.20 6.03
N LYS A 57 14.79 11.59 5.07
CA LYS A 57 15.30 12.27 3.87
C LYS A 57 14.21 13.02 3.11
N PHE A 58 13.01 12.44 3.03
CA PHE A 58 11.92 12.94 2.20
C PHE A 58 10.73 13.52 2.97
N ALA A 59 10.73 13.47 4.29
CA ALA A 59 9.61 13.95 5.11
C ALA A 59 9.20 15.40 4.76
N GLN A 60 10.19 16.31 4.57
CA GLN A 60 9.90 17.69 4.19
C GLN A 60 9.22 17.83 2.81
N HIS A 61 9.48 16.91 1.86
CA HIS A 61 8.82 16.91 0.55
C HIS A 61 7.33 16.59 0.70
N PHE A 62 6.98 15.63 1.56
CA PHE A 62 5.58 15.30 1.83
C PHE A 62 4.87 16.39 2.65
N GLU A 63 5.55 17.06 3.58
CA GLU A 63 4.99 18.23 4.25
C GLU A 63 4.68 19.38 3.26
N ASN A 64 5.57 19.64 2.31
CA ASN A 64 5.33 20.62 1.25
C ASN A 64 4.17 20.20 0.35
N TRP A 65 4.09 18.94 -0.04
CA TRP A 65 2.98 18.38 -0.82
C TRP A 65 1.66 18.52 -0.06
N LYS A 66 1.61 18.11 1.21
CA LYS A 66 0.46 18.27 2.12
C LYS A 66 -0.04 19.71 2.15
N ASN A 67 0.86 20.67 2.44
CA ASN A 67 0.52 22.08 2.53
C ASN A 67 -0.10 22.64 1.23
N ASN A 68 0.31 22.13 0.07
CA ASN A 68 -0.27 22.49 -1.21
C ASN A 68 -1.65 21.86 -1.42
N LYS A 69 -1.83 20.60 -1.05
CA LYS A 69 -3.11 19.89 -1.19
C LYS A 69 -4.20 20.43 -0.29
N GLN A 70 -3.91 20.66 0.98
CA GLN A 70 -4.90 21.14 1.98
C GLN A 70 -5.43 22.56 1.69
N LYS A 71 -4.74 23.35 0.86
CA LYS A 71 -5.26 24.64 0.39
C LYS A 71 -6.48 24.50 -0.53
N THR A 72 -6.64 23.38 -1.17
CA THR A 72 -7.64 23.20 -2.24
C THR A 72 -8.78 22.26 -1.87
N ARG A 73 -8.63 21.43 -0.83
CA ARG A 73 -9.64 20.42 -0.44
C ARG A 73 -9.73 20.21 1.08
N PRO A 74 -10.95 19.93 1.61
CA PRO A 74 -11.19 19.78 3.06
C PRO A 74 -10.97 18.35 3.54
N TYR A 75 -9.73 17.83 3.47
CA TYR A 75 -9.35 16.54 4.08
C TYR A 75 -8.05 16.69 4.85
N GLU A 76 -7.85 15.84 5.84
CA GLU A 76 -6.65 15.87 6.67
C GLU A 76 -5.53 15.01 6.11
N ILE A 77 -4.32 15.56 6.12
CA ILE A 77 -3.10 14.81 5.83
C ILE A 77 -2.15 14.92 7.02
N THR A 78 -1.72 13.79 7.54
CA THR A 78 -0.65 13.71 8.52
C THR A 78 0.58 13.09 7.88
N VAL A 79 1.75 13.70 8.03
CA VAL A 79 3.03 13.14 7.61
C VAL A 79 3.77 12.62 8.82
N ILE A 80 4.22 11.36 8.76
CA ILE A 80 5.04 10.73 9.80
C ILE A 80 6.43 10.50 9.23
N ASP A 81 7.42 11.08 9.88
CA ASP A 81 8.82 10.77 9.68
C ASP A 81 9.18 9.52 10.50
N ASP A 82 9.66 8.46 9.83
CA ASP A 82 10.09 7.21 10.46
C ASP A 82 11.49 7.30 11.13
N GLY A 83 12.17 8.44 10.93
CA GLY A 83 13.49 8.73 11.49
C GLY A 83 14.65 8.06 10.76
N THR A 84 14.41 7.28 9.70
CA THR A 84 15.48 6.60 8.97
C THR A 84 16.07 7.51 7.89
N SER A 85 17.41 7.48 7.74
CA SER A 85 18.13 8.36 6.82
C SER A 85 18.82 7.63 5.66
N THR A 86 18.88 6.30 5.70
CA THR A 86 19.50 5.47 4.66
C THR A 86 18.66 4.23 4.36
N ASN A 87 18.85 3.66 3.17
CA ASN A 87 18.15 2.43 2.79
C ASN A 87 18.49 1.23 3.70
N GLU A 88 19.69 1.21 4.26
CA GLU A 88 20.17 0.15 5.18
C GLU A 88 19.48 0.21 6.53
N THR A 89 19.10 1.42 6.98
CA THR A 89 18.48 1.65 8.28
C THR A 89 16.96 1.66 8.25
N ARG A 90 16.34 1.46 7.08
CA ARG A 90 14.87 1.48 6.91
C ARG A 90 14.19 0.55 7.91
N LEU A 91 13.05 0.95 8.44
CA LEU A 91 12.27 0.14 9.39
C LEU A 91 11.65 -1.09 8.72
N GLY A 92 11.16 -0.94 7.49
CA GLY A 92 10.37 -1.91 6.78
C GLY A 92 8.86 -1.66 6.94
N ALA A 93 8.11 -2.05 5.92
CA ALA A 93 6.72 -1.61 5.75
C ALA A 93 5.79 -2.00 6.92
N VAL A 94 5.97 -3.17 7.55
CA VAL A 94 5.12 -3.58 8.69
C VAL A 94 5.44 -2.73 9.93
N LYS A 95 6.71 -2.41 10.18
CA LYS A 95 7.09 -1.51 11.28
C LYS A 95 6.68 -0.05 10.99
N ASP A 96 6.64 0.36 9.72
CA ASP A 96 6.10 1.66 9.35
C ASP A 96 4.60 1.74 9.66
N ILE A 97 3.83 0.68 9.38
CA ILE A 97 2.41 0.60 9.77
C ILE A 97 2.29 0.67 11.29
N GLN A 98 3.09 -0.12 12.02
CA GLN A 98 3.09 -0.11 13.49
C GLN A 98 3.36 1.29 14.04
N LEU A 99 4.43 1.95 13.55
CA LEU A 99 4.80 3.30 13.99
C LEU A 99 3.66 4.31 13.77
N ALA A 100 2.96 4.24 12.63
CA ALA A 100 1.81 5.11 12.35
C ALA A 100 0.64 4.83 13.31
N VAL A 101 0.33 3.56 13.55
CA VAL A 101 -0.73 3.13 14.46
C VAL A 101 -0.45 3.61 15.88
N GLU A 102 0.77 3.48 16.36
CA GLU A 102 1.17 3.89 17.71
C GLU A 102 1.20 5.42 17.86
N LYS A 103 1.87 6.13 16.94
CA LYS A 103 2.00 7.60 17.03
C LYS A 103 0.67 8.33 16.99
N LEU A 104 -0.29 7.81 16.23
CA LEU A 104 -1.60 8.44 16.05
C LEU A 104 -2.71 7.76 16.89
N ASN A 105 -2.36 6.72 17.68
CA ASN A 105 -3.32 5.91 18.43
C ASN A 105 -4.51 5.49 17.55
N LEU A 106 -4.19 4.99 16.34
CA LEU A 106 -5.21 4.63 15.35
C LEU A 106 -6.09 3.49 15.87
N ALA A 107 -7.39 3.76 15.94
CA ALA A 107 -8.39 2.82 16.42
C ALA A 107 -9.46 2.48 15.38
N ASP A 108 -9.30 3.00 14.16
CA ASP A 108 -10.22 2.84 13.03
C ASP A 108 -9.80 1.70 12.10
N ASP A 109 -10.74 1.26 11.26
CA ASP A 109 -10.40 0.46 10.09
C ASP A 109 -9.43 1.24 9.20
N LEU A 110 -8.47 0.54 8.61
CA LEU A 110 -7.32 1.15 7.94
C LEU A 110 -7.15 0.62 6.52
N LEU A 111 -7.27 1.50 5.52
CA LEU A 111 -6.77 1.22 4.18
C LEU A 111 -5.26 1.47 4.17
N VAL A 112 -4.47 0.43 3.93
CA VAL A 112 -3.01 0.53 3.76
C VAL A 112 -2.66 0.34 2.30
N MET A 113 -1.90 1.27 1.72
CA MET A 113 -1.45 1.17 0.34
C MET A 113 -0.01 1.67 0.16
N ALA A 114 0.70 1.10 -0.82
CA ALA A 114 1.99 1.63 -1.22
C ALA A 114 1.81 2.83 -2.16
N GLY A 115 2.60 3.90 -1.93
CA GLY A 115 2.54 5.16 -2.68
C GLY A 115 3.25 5.13 -4.04
N ASP A 116 3.42 3.96 -4.66
CA ASP A 116 4.24 3.78 -5.87
C ASP A 116 3.50 3.14 -7.06
N ASN A 117 2.18 3.15 -7.00
CA ASN A 117 1.31 2.57 -8.01
C ASN A 117 0.36 3.60 -8.62
N VAL A 118 0.05 3.49 -9.90
CA VAL A 118 -1.12 4.13 -10.49
C VAL A 118 -2.12 3.07 -10.96
N LEU A 119 -3.41 3.41 -10.88
CA LEU A 119 -4.51 2.50 -11.18
C LEU A 119 -5.39 3.09 -12.29
N ASP A 120 -5.83 2.29 -13.24
CA ASP A 120 -6.81 2.73 -14.25
C ASP A 120 -8.28 2.53 -13.80
N PHE A 121 -8.47 2.14 -12.55
CA PHE A 121 -9.76 1.97 -11.87
C PHE A 121 -9.77 2.69 -10.52
N SER A 122 -10.97 2.86 -9.93
CA SER A 122 -11.14 3.44 -8.61
C SER A 122 -11.01 2.40 -7.50
N LEU A 123 -10.43 2.81 -6.38
CA LEU A 123 -10.36 2.02 -5.14
C LEU A 123 -11.70 1.95 -4.38
N SER A 124 -12.71 2.75 -4.76
CA SER A 124 -13.99 2.83 -4.04
C SER A 124 -14.65 1.48 -3.85
N LYS A 125 -14.71 0.66 -4.92
CA LYS A 125 -15.32 -0.68 -4.83
C LYS A 125 -14.57 -1.63 -3.90
N PHE A 126 -13.26 -1.49 -3.76
CA PHE A 126 -12.48 -2.26 -2.79
C PHE A 126 -12.78 -1.82 -1.35
N VAL A 127 -12.92 -0.51 -1.13
CA VAL A 127 -13.31 0.04 0.19
C VAL A 127 -14.73 -0.43 0.56
N ASP A 128 -15.68 -0.36 -0.37
CA ASP A 128 -17.05 -0.82 -0.16
C ASP A 128 -17.12 -2.33 0.11
N TYR A 129 -16.37 -3.12 -0.67
CA TYR A 129 -16.25 -4.57 -0.47
C TYR A 129 -15.73 -4.92 0.93
N ALA A 130 -14.70 -4.23 1.41
CA ALA A 130 -14.15 -4.46 2.74
C ALA A 130 -15.15 -4.12 3.85
N LYS A 131 -15.93 -3.05 3.68
CA LYS A 131 -17.03 -2.70 4.60
C LYS A 131 -18.12 -3.76 4.60
N GLU A 132 -18.53 -4.25 3.42
CA GLU A 132 -19.56 -5.29 3.28
C GLU A 132 -19.14 -6.62 3.92
N LYS A 133 -17.92 -7.11 3.62
CA LYS A 133 -17.39 -8.37 4.15
C LYS A 133 -17.19 -8.32 5.67
N ASN A 134 -16.98 -7.14 6.23
CA ASN A 134 -16.73 -6.93 7.66
C ASN A 134 -15.56 -7.76 8.22
N THR A 135 -14.58 -8.04 7.39
CA THR A 135 -13.29 -8.70 7.70
C THR A 135 -12.14 -7.88 7.13
N SER A 136 -10.93 -8.16 7.55
CA SER A 136 -9.76 -7.63 6.83
C SER A 136 -9.72 -8.21 5.42
N CYS A 137 -9.39 -7.37 4.44
CA CYS A 137 -9.41 -7.73 3.02
C CYS A 137 -8.11 -7.33 2.33
N VAL A 138 -7.76 -8.07 1.28
CA VAL A 138 -6.66 -7.72 0.38
C VAL A 138 -7.19 -7.56 -1.04
N MET A 139 -6.48 -6.80 -1.88
CA MET A 139 -6.71 -6.80 -3.30
C MET A 139 -5.89 -7.93 -3.96
N CYS A 140 -6.38 -8.52 -5.05
CA CYS A 140 -5.62 -9.52 -5.79
C CYS A 140 -5.85 -9.41 -7.30
N HIS A 141 -4.96 -10.00 -8.08
CA HIS A 141 -5.09 -10.13 -9.53
C HIS A 141 -4.40 -11.42 -10.00
N GLU A 142 -4.77 -11.89 -11.19
CA GLU A 142 -4.06 -13.01 -11.79
C GLU A 142 -2.64 -12.62 -12.24
N GLU A 143 -1.67 -13.41 -11.86
CA GLU A 143 -0.28 -13.35 -12.33
C GLU A 143 0.14 -14.71 -12.83
N ASN A 144 0.38 -14.85 -14.13
CA ASN A 144 0.69 -16.13 -14.76
C ASN A 144 2.19 -16.35 -14.96
N GLU A 145 3.02 -15.33 -14.70
CA GLU A 145 4.47 -15.44 -14.83
C GLU A 145 5.13 -15.91 -13.53
N LEU A 146 5.67 -17.12 -13.51
CA LEU A 146 6.28 -17.72 -12.31
C LEU A 146 7.31 -16.80 -11.63
N LYS A 147 8.17 -16.13 -12.40
CA LYS A 147 9.19 -15.23 -11.85
C LYS A 147 8.60 -14.01 -11.12
N LYS A 148 7.40 -13.57 -11.51
CA LYS A 148 6.67 -12.49 -10.82
C LYS A 148 5.95 -13.03 -9.60
N GLN A 149 5.31 -14.21 -9.70
CA GLN A 149 4.70 -14.90 -8.56
C GLN A 149 5.70 -15.09 -7.40
N GLN A 150 6.94 -15.46 -7.72
CA GLN A 150 8.01 -15.65 -6.72
C GLN A 150 8.50 -14.36 -6.05
N LYS A 151 8.06 -13.19 -6.53
CA LYS A 151 8.45 -11.87 -6.00
C LYS A 151 7.34 -11.14 -5.26
N THR A 152 6.14 -11.71 -5.24
CA THR A 152 4.95 -11.14 -4.61
C THR A 152 4.27 -12.16 -3.71
N ALA A 153 3.28 -11.73 -2.94
CA ALA A 153 2.43 -12.66 -2.21
C ALA A 153 1.47 -13.37 -3.16
N ILE A 154 1.26 -14.66 -2.95
CA ILE A 154 0.32 -15.49 -3.70
C ILE A 154 -0.72 -16.07 -2.73
N ILE A 155 -1.98 -16.02 -3.15
CA ILE A 155 -3.11 -16.54 -2.37
C ILE A 155 -3.92 -17.57 -3.17
N THR A 156 -4.67 -18.38 -2.43
CA THR A 156 -5.78 -19.18 -2.96
C THR A 156 -7.06 -18.83 -2.25
N LEU A 157 -8.19 -18.92 -2.94
CA LEU A 157 -9.51 -18.56 -2.45
C LEU A 157 -10.45 -19.76 -2.48
N ASP A 158 -11.48 -19.73 -1.64
CA ASP A 158 -12.68 -20.56 -1.80
C ASP A 158 -13.72 -19.88 -2.71
N GLY A 159 -14.90 -20.52 -2.84
CA GLY A 159 -16.00 -19.98 -3.67
C GLY A 159 -16.68 -18.72 -3.15
N ASN A 160 -16.29 -18.21 -1.95
CA ASN A 160 -16.81 -17.01 -1.32
C ASN A 160 -15.78 -15.89 -1.19
N ASP A 161 -14.68 -15.99 -1.94
CA ASP A 161 -13.52 -15.08 -1.89
C ASP A 161 -12.73 -15.11 -0.55
N LEU A 162 -12.96 -16.13 0.29
CA LEU A 162 -12.22 -16.31 1.52
C LEU A 162 -10.83 -16.85 1.21
N ILE A 163 -9.80 -16.26 1.80
CA ILE A 163 -8.41 -16.69 1.63
C ILE A 163 -8.20 -18.04 2.34
N THR A 164 -7.84 -19.06 1.58
CA THR A 164 -7.55 -20.42 2.07
C THR A 164 -6.06 -20.67 2.25
N SER A 165 -5.21 -19.94 1.51
CA SER A 165 -3.77 -19.91 1.74
C SER A 165 -3.19 -18.54 1.38
N TYR A 166 -2.14 -18.13 2.08
CA TYR A 166 -1.39 -16.89 1.82
C TYR A 166 0.10 -17.16 2.01
N GLU A 167 0.88 -16.98 0.95
CA GLU A 167 2.32 -17.22 0.97
C GLU A 167 3.05 -15.98 0.43
N GLU A 168 3.89 -15.37 1.25
CA GLU A 168 4.72 -14.22 0.84
C GLU A 168 5.96 -14.74 0.09
N LYS A 169 6.12 -14.34 -1.18
CA LYS A 169 7.24 -14.68 -2.06
C LYS A 169 7.54 -16.18 -2.09
N PRO A 170 6.55 -17.05 -2.42
CA PRO A 170 6.74 -18.50 -2.41
C PRO A 170 7.73 -18.93 -3.47
N LYS A 171 8.59 -19.92 -3.15
CA LYS A 171 9.46 -20.55 -4.15
C LYS A 171 8.66 -21.38 -5.15
N GLU A 172 7.63 -22.05 -4.67
CA GLU A 172 6.70 -22.88 -5.44
C GLU A 172 5.26 -22.40 -5.17
N PRO A 173 4.75 -21.44 -5.97
CA PRO A 173 3.40 -20.89 -5.76
C PRO A 173 2.33 -21.97 -5.94
N LYS A 174 1.34 -22.02 -5.03
CA LYS A 174 0.20 -22.97 -5.09
C LYS A 174 -1.00 -22.40 -5.85
N GLY A 175 -0.92 -21.16 -6.31
CA GLY A 175 -1.96 -20.47 -7.06
C GLY A 175 -1.35 -19.41 -7.97
N ASN A 176 -2.22 -18.63 -8.60
CA ASN A 176 -1.82 -17.54 -9.50
C ASN A 176 -2.42 -16.16 -9.09
N LEU A 177 -3.07 -16.08 -7.94
CA LEU A 177 -3.60 -14.79 -7.46
C LEU A 177 -2.53 -14.06 -6.66
N ALA A 178 -1.97 -13.02 -7.27
CA ALA A 178 -0.97 -12.16 -6.68
C ALA A 178 -1.62 -11.03 -5.87
N VAL A 179 -1.06 -10.70 -4.71
CA VAL A 179 -1.54 -9.63 -3.83
C VAL A 179 -0.67 -8.39 -3.98
N PRO A 180 -1.16 -7.33 -4.62
CA PRO A 180 -0.49 -6.03 -4.63
C PRO A 180 -0.66 -5.33 -3.27
N PRO A 181 0.13 -4.29 -2.98
CA PRO A 181 0.14 -3.64 -1.67
C PRO A 181 -1.07 -2.72 -1.44
N PHE A 182 -2.27 -3.30 -1.42
CA PHE A 182 -3.53 -2.66 -1.08
C PHE A 182 -4.29 -3.56 -0.10
N TYR A 183 -4.44 -3.11 1.13
CA TYR A 183 -5.01 -3.87 2.24
C TYR A 183 -6.03 -3.02 2.99
N CYS A 184 -7.21 -3.55 3.26
CA CYS A 184 -8.16 -2.98 4.21
C CYS A 184 -8.13 -3.82 5.49
N TYR A 185 -7.57 -3.29 6.56
CA TYR A 185 -7.53 -3.95 7.85
C TYR A 185 -8.63 -3.44 8.77
N ARG A 186 -9.30 -4.35 9.48
CA ARG A 186 -10.23 -3.99 10.55
C ARG A 186 -9.47 -3.44 11.75
N ALA A 187 -10.09 -2.51 12.47
CA ALA A 187 -9.50 -1.90 13.67
C ALA A 187 -9.02 -2.93 14.72
N CYS A 188 -9.77 -4.03 14.89
CA CYS A 188 -9.37 -5.11 15.80
C CYS A 188 -8.11 -5.84 15.33
N ASP A 189 -7.92 -5.98 14.00
CA ASP A 189 -6.78 -6.67 13.41
C ASP A 189 -5.53 -5.78 13.38
N VAL A 190 -5.70 -4.47 13.12
CA VAL A 190 -4.60 -3.50 13.18
C VAL A 190 -3.90 -3.51 14.54
N LYS A 191 -4.65 -3.65 15.62
CA LYS A 191 -4.11 -3.72 17.00
C LYS A 191 -3.22 -4.94 17.24
N ARG A 192 -3.28 -5.96 16.38
CA ARG A 192 -2.48 -7.19 16.48
C ARG A 192 -1.13 -7.10 15.79
N ILE A 193 -0.75 -5.94 15.25
CA ILE A 193 0.51 -5.79 14.51
C ILE A 193 1.73 -6.06 15.39
N GLN A 194 1.72 -5.64 16.66
CA GLN A 194 2.78 -5.96 17.61
C GLN A 194 2.84 -7.47 17.89
N GLU A 195 1.69 -8.11 18.13
CA GLU A 195 1.59 -9.56 18.29
C GLU A 195 2.17 -10.29 17.08
N ALA A 196 1.89 -9.82 15.86
CA ALA A 196 2.42 -10.40 14.63
C ALA A 196 3.97 -10.34 14.59
N LEU A 197 4.54 -9.18 14.90
CA LEU A 197 5.98 -8.98 14.93
C LEU A 197 6.66 -9.85 15.98
N ASP A 198 6.09 -9.96 17.18
CA ASP A 198 6.59 -10.81 18.27
C ASP A 198 6.53 -12.31 17.91
N ASN A 199 5.60 -12.71 17.04
CA ASN A 199 5.45 -14.08 16.55
C ASN A 199 6.13 -14.34 15.19
N GLY A 200 7.13 -13.54 14.83
CA GLY A 200 8.00 -13.79 13.69
C GLY A 200 7.43 -13.35 12.34
N CYS A 201 6.43 -12.46 12.32
CA CYS A 201 6.03 -11.78 11.10
C CYS A 201 7.20 -11.02 10.49
N GLY A 202 7.46 -11.19 9.20
CA GLY A 202 8.44 -10.38 8.48
C GLY A 202 8.07 -8.89 8.52
N TYR A 203 9.06 -8.02 8.71
CA TYR A 203 8.80 -6.57 8.84
C TYR A 203 8.99 -5.77 7.54
N ASP A 204 9.73 -6.30 6.56
CA ASP A 204 10.17 -5.56 5.36
C ASP A 204 9.04 -5.42 4.31
N ALA A 205 8.34 -6.50 4.01
CA ALA A 205 7.26 -6.49 3.01
C ALA A 205 5.88 -6.24 3.68
N PRO A 206 5.04 -5.33 3.14
CA PRO A 206 3.74 -5.02 3.74
C PRO A 206 2.79 -6.23 3.76
N GLY A 207 2.91 -7.15 2.78
CA GLY A 207 2.15 -8.40 2.71
C GLY A 207 2.45 -9.38 3.84
N SER A 208 3.57 -9.24 4.55
CA SER A 208 3.93 -10.14 5.66
C SER A 208 2.92 -10.10 6.80
N PHE A 209 2.37 -8.92 7.11
CA PHE A 209 1.33 -8.81 8.13
C PHE A 209 0.03 -9.50 7.67
N ALA A 210 -0.40 -9.29 6.43
CA ALA A 210 -1.57 -9.99 5.87
C ALA A 210 -1.37 -11.52 5.86
N ALA A 211 -0.17 -11.99 5.49
CA ALA A 211 0.16 -13.41 5.51
C ALA A 211 0.14 -14.04 6.92
N TRP A 212 0.54 -13.28 7.93
CA TRP A 212 0.41 -13.72 9.32
C TRP A 212 -1.04 -13.69 9.77
N LEU A 213 -1.74 -12.59 9.50
CA LEU A 213 -3.13 -12.36 9.92
C LEU A 213 -4.10 -13.39 9.32
N SER A 214 -3.91 -13.77 8.05
CA SER A 214 -4.75 -14.77 7.37
C SER A 214 -4.76 -16.16 8.03
N LYS A 215 -3.75 -16.44 8.88
CA LYS A 215 -3.69 -17.67 9.69
C LYS A 215 -4.38 -17.53 11.04
N GLN A 216 -4.77 -16.32 11.42
CA GLN A 216 -5.34 -16.00 12.73
C GLN A 216 -6.84 -15.68 12.66
N THR A 217 -7.28 -15.09 11.55
CA THR A 217 -8.65 -14.65 11.36
C THR A 217 -9.06 -14.79 9.88
N PRO A 218 -10.35 -14.97 9.59
CA PRO A 218 -10.84 -14.96 8.21
C PRO A 218 -10.50 -13.65 7.50
N MET A 219 -9.96 -13.75 6.29
CA MET A 219 -9.70 -12.63 5.41
C MET A 219 -10.26 -12.92 4.02
N HIS A 220 -10.74 -11.89 3.34
CA HIS A 220 -11.26 -12.01 1.99
C HIS A 220 -10.37 -11.28 0.99
N ALA A 221 -10.49 -11.63 -0.29
CA ALA A 221 -9.77 -10.97 -1.36
C ALA A 221 -10.71 -10.39 -2.41
N TYR A 222 -10.41 -9.17 -2.84
CA TYR A 222 -11.11 -8.47 -3.92
C TYR A 222 -10.29 -8.55 -5.21
N VAL A 223 -10.86 -9.12 -6.26
CA VAL A 223 -10.20 -9.18 -7.56
C VAL A 223 -10.23 -7.81 -8.21
N MET A 224 -9.07 -7.29 -8.63
CA MET A 224 -8.95 -5.99 -9.28
C MET A 224 -9.79 -5.95 -10.57
N PRO A 225 -10.59 -4.88 -10.77
CA PRO A 225 -11.42 -4.75 -11.97
C PRO A 225 -10.68 -4.18 -13.19
N GLY A 226 -9.43 -3.78 -13.03
CA GLY A 226 -8.60 -3.11 -14.04
C GLY A 226 -7.12 -3.36 -13.83
N LYS A 227 -6.29 -2.48 -14.36
CA LYS A 227 -4.83 -2.61 -14.34
C LYS A 227 -4.19 -1.76 -13.25
N ARG A 228 -3.20 -2.33 -12.62
CA ARG A 228 -2.24 -1.68 -11.75
C ARG A 228 -0.92 -1.51 -12.49
N TYR A 229 -0.38 -0.33 -12.43
CA TYR A 229 0.93 0.00 -12.97
C TYR A 229 1.90 0.23 -11.81
N ASP A 230 2.76 -0.76 -11.58
CA ASP A 230 3.83 -0.69 -10.56
C ASP A 230 5.05 0.03 -11.14
N ILE A 231 5.48 1.09 -10.47
CA ILE A 231 6.65 1.87 -10.88
C ILE A 231 7.85 1.37 -10.07
N GLY A 232 8.50 0.31 -10.52
CA GLY A 232 9.61 -0.34 -9.82
C GLY A 232 11.00 0.15 -10.20
N ASP A 233 11.17 0.67 -11.41
CA ASP A 233 12.43 1.15 -12.01
C ASP A 233 12.17 2.19 -13.11
N ILE A 234 13.26 2.71 -13.73
CA ILE A 234 13.16 3.75 -14.78
C ILE A 234 12.34 3.26 -15.98
N ASN A 235 12.51 2.00 -16.40
CA ASN A 235 11.81 1.48 -17.57
C ASN A 235 10.30 1.39 -17.32
N SER A 236 9.89 0.88 -16.16
CA SER A 236 8.48 0.85 -15.77
C SER A 236 7.90 2.26 -15.61
N TYR A 237 8.66 3.23 -15.09
CA TYR A 237 8.23 4.62 -15.01
C TYR A 237 7.99 5.25 -16.39
N GLU A 238 8.94 5.13 -17.32
CA GLU A 238 8.78 5.66 -18.68
C GLU A 238 7.65 4.96 -19.45
N TYR A 239 7.49 3.64 -19.26
CA TYR A 239 6.34 2.92 -19.80
C TYR A 239 5.02 3.48 -19.28
N VAL A 240 4.88 3.62 -17.96
CA VAL A 240 3.64 4.14 -17.36
C VAL A 240 3.34 5.55 -17.85
N LYS A 241 4.32 6.44 -17.94
CA LYS A 241 4.15 7.79 -18.52
C LYS A 241 3.62 7.76 -19.97
N SER A 242 3.99 6.73 -20.74
CA SER A 242 3.60 6.64 -22.17
C SER A 242 2.18 6.06 -22.35
N VAL A 243 1.67 5.25 -21.41
CA VAL A 243 0.41 4.51 -21.58
C VAL A 243 -0.69 4.94 -20.64
N PHE A 244 -0.36 5.55 -19.51
CA PHE A 244 -1.34 5.96 -18.52
C PHE A 244 -1.95 7.32 -18.90
N SER A 245 -3.24 7.29 -19.24
CA SER A 245 -4.07 8.47 -19.49
C SER A 245 -5.38 8.31 -18.73
N ARG A 246 -5.57 9.11 -17.69
CA ARG A 246 -6.81 9.16 -16.89
C ARG A 246 -7.26 10.60 -16.70
#